data_ff16f505800f163e892b9f83eecf42d0
#
_entry.id   ff16f505800f163e892b9f83eecf42d0
#
_cell.length_a   1.000
_cell.length_b   1.000
_cell.length_c   1.000
_cell.angle_alpha   90.00
_cell.angle_beta   90.00
_cell.angle_gamma   90.00
#
_symmetry.space_group_name_H-M   'P 1'
#
loop_
_entity.id
_entity.type
_entity.pdbx_description
1 polymer ?
#
loop_
_entity_poly.entity_id
_entity_poly.type
_entity_poly.pdbx_seq_one_letter_code
_entity_poly.pdbx_strand_id
1 'polypeptide(L)'
;MTGAGSRQGSGPGAWAAELDAMEAHLASQRAAFAARGAQAPAVRDPTPPDVLGPLPVELRGRAEELLAATRALEGSVAEARASLVAAVRAAERTGRRAAAFVDARA
;
A
#
# COMPACT_ATOMS: atom_id res chain seq x y z
N MET A 1 14.47 35.15 -6.98
CA MET A 1 14.30 34.79 -6.12
C MET A 1 14.45 33.57 -5.33
N THR A 2 15.28 33.58 -4.62
CA THR A 2 15.70 32.45 -3.88
C THR A 2 14.79 32.07 -2.77
N GLY A 3 13.91 32.94 -2.40
CA GLY A 3 12.94 32.64 -1.35
C GLY A 3 12.09 31.43 -1.66
N ALA A 4 11.87 31.16 -2.93
CA ALA A 4 11.08 30.03 -3.31
C ALA A 4 11.73 28.69 -2.91
N GLY A 5 13.06 28.63 -3.03
CA GLY A 5 13.77 27.43 -2.67
C GLY A 5 13.69 27.11 -1.20
N SER A 6 13.74 28.14 -0.36
CA SER A 6 13.69 27.92 1.08
C SER A 6 12.31 27.54 1.58
N ARG A 7 11.29 27.61 0.72
CA ARG A 7 9.95 27.23 1.08
C ARG A 7 9.55 25.87 0.55
N GLN A 8 10.51 25.10 0.14
CA GLN A 8 10.20 23.75 -0.27
C GLN A 8 9.56 23.04 0.90
N GLY A 9 8.53 22.27 0.62
CA GLY A 9 7.82 21.56 1.64
C GLY A 9 6.57 22.27 2.14
N SER A 10 6.30 23.49 1.65
CA SER A 10 5.09 24.20 2.05
C SER A 10 4.41 24.80 0.84
N GLY A 11 3.13 25.11 0.95
CA GLY A 11 2.35 25.75 -0.08
C GLY A 11 1.82 24.78 -1.14
N PRO A 12 1.04 25.33 -2.11
CA PRO A 12 0.36 24.49 -3.10
C PRO A 12 1.30 23.67 -3.98
N GLY A 13 2.44 24.26 -4.34
CA GLY A 13 3.39 23.54 -5.19
C GLY A 13 3.96 22.31 -4.51
N ALA A 14 4.24 22.41 -3.22
CA ALA A 14 4.77 21.28 -2.46
C ALA A 14 3.74 20.18 -2.34
N TRP A 15 2.48 20.52 -2.09
CA TRP A 15 1.42 19.53 -2.02
C TRP A 15 1.17 18.86 -3.36
N ALA A 16 1.20 19.65 -4.45
CA ALA A 16 1.02 19.08 -5.78
C ALA A 16 2.12 18.06 -6.09
N ALA A 17 3.36 18.40 -5.75
CA ALA A 17 4.48 17.48 -5.94
C ALA A 17 4.35 16.23 -5.09
N GLU A 18 3.90 16.38 -3.85
CA GLU A 18 3.71 15.23 -2.97
C GLU A 18 2.62 14.32 -3.49
N LEU A 19 1.51 14.89 -3.95
CA LEU A 19 0.42 14.09 -4.53
C LEU A 19 0.87 13.37 -5.80
N ASP A 20 1.68 14.03 -6.63
CA ASP A 20 2.26 13.37 -7.80
C ASP A 20 3.10 12.16 -7.40
N ALA A 21 3.93 12.33 -6.38
CA ALA A 21 4.78 11.26 -5.89
C ALA A 21 3.95 10.10 -5.33
N MET A 22 2.90 10.44 -4.59
CA MET A 22 2.00 9.43 -4.02
C MET A 22 1.26 8.67 -5.12
N GLU A 23 0.80 9.36 -6.15
CA GLU A 23 0.12 8.72 -7.28
C GLU A 23 1.06 7.78 -8.03
N ALA A 24 2.30 8.21 -8.26
CA ALA A 24 3.28 7.38 -8.93
C ALA A 24 3.59 6.14 -8.08
N HIS A 25 3.71 6.32 -6.77
CA HIS A 25 3.98 5.21 -5.88
C HIS A 25 2.80 4.23 -5.84
N LEU A 26 1.57 4.76 -5.81
CA LEU A 26 0.38 3.92 -5.82
C LEU A 26 0.30 3.10 -7.10
N ALA A 27 0.62 3.70 -8.25
CA ALA A 27 0.64 2.98 -9.53
C ALA A 27 1.68 1.86 -9.49
N SER A 28 2.85 2.14 -8.93
CA SER A 28 3.91 1.14 -8.77
C SER A 28 3.47 0.01 -7.85
N GLN A 29 2.79 0.34 -6.76
CA GLN A 29 2.30 -0.68 -5.82
C GLN A 29 1.20 -1.53 -6.45
N ARG A 30 0.32 -0.92 -7.24
CA ARG A 30 -0.71 -1.69 -7.95
C ARG A 30 -0.08 -2.69 -8.92
N ALA A 31 0.95 -2.26 -9.64
CA ALA A 31 1.66 -3.13 -10.56
C ALA A 31 2.35 -4.27 -9.81
N ALA A 32 2.97 -3.96 -8.67
CA ALA A 32 3.63 -4.96 -7.85
C ALA A 32 2.62 -5.95 -7.29
N PHE A 33 1.46 -5.47 -6.85
CA PHE A 33 0.41 -6.33 -6.33
C PHE A 33 -0.14 -7.25 -7.43
N ALA A 34 -0.34 -6.71 -8.62
CA ALA A 34 -0.81 -7.51 -9.75
C ALA A 34 0.19 -8.61 -10.11
N ALA A 35 1.49 -8.34 -9.97
CA ALA A 35 2.53 -9.30 -10.30
C ALA A 35 2.82 -10.29 -9.19
N ARG A 36 2.76 -9.86 -7.91
CA ARG A 36 3.23 -10.65 -6.78
C ARG A 36 2.18 -10.94 -5.72
N GLY A 37 1.01 -10.34 -5.84
CA GLY A 37 -0.05 -10.53 -4.84
C GLY A 37 0.37 -10.08 -3.46
N ALA A 38 0.15 -10.91 -2.48
CA ALA A 38 0.43 -10.59 -1.08
C ALA A 38 1.90 -10.34 -0.78
N GLN A 39 2.79 -10.62 -1.72
CA GLN A 39 4.23 -10.42 -1.55
C GLN A 39 4.70 -9.09 -2.09
N ALA A 40 3.77 -8.19 -2.44
CA ALA A 40 4.13 -6.87 -2.91
C ALA A 40 4.89 -6.09 -1.82
N PRO A 41 5.83 -5.22 -2.22
CA PRO A 41 6.63 -4.49 -1.25
C PRO A 41 5.82 -3.48 -0.44
N ALA A 42 6.42 -3.02 0.65
CA ALA A 42 5.76 -2.10 1.57
C ALA A 42 5.56 -0.73 0.95
N VAL A 43 4.65 0.01 1.55
CA VAL A 43 4.30 1.36 1.14
C VAL A 43 5.41 2.33 1.52
N ARG A 44 5.61 3.38 0.72
CA ARG A 44 6.57 4.43 1.06
C ARG A 44 6.04 5.24 2.25
N ASP A 45 6.96 5.84 2.99
CA ASP A 45 6.58 6.73 4.08
C ASP A 45 6.09 8.07 3.51
N PRO A 46 4.99 8.59 4.03
CA PRO A 46 4.50 9.89 3.57
C PRO A 46 5.33 11.03 4.16
N THR A 47 5.32 12.17 3.46
CA THR A 47 5.93 13.37 3.99
C THR A 47 5.08 13.89 5.16
N PRO A 48 5.68 14.23 6.31
CA PRO A 48 4.91 14.70 7.44
C PRO A 48 4.11 15.98 7.13
N PRO A 49 2.88 16.10 7.66
CA PRO A 49 2.04 17.27 7.39
C PRO A 49 2.65 18.59 7.84
N ASP A 50 3.46 18.60 8.88
CA ASP A 50 4.10 19.82 9.36
C ASP A 50 5.13 20.35 8.38
N VAL A 51 5.68 19.50 7.52
CA VAL A 51 6.59 19.91 6.45
C VAL A 51 5.81 20.53 5.29
N LEU A 52 4.69 19.92 4.94
CA LEU A 52 3.90 20.36 3.79
C LEU A 52 2.99 21.55 4.10
N GLY A 53 2.61 21.71 5.35
CA GLY A 53 1.66 22.72 5.75
C GLY A 53 0.23 22.30 5.45
N PRO A 54 -0.72 23.25 5.49
CA PRO A 54 -2.12 22.90 5.27
C PRO A 54 -2.37 22.53 3.80
N LEU A 55 -3.29 21.62 3.60
CA LEU A 55 -3.66 21.17 2.26
C LEU A 55 -4.46 22.25 1.55
N PRO A 56 -4.02 22.70 0.37
CA PRO A 56 -4.79 23.69 -0.40
C PRO A 56 -6.17 23.15 -0.76
N VAL A 57 -7.16 24.04 -0.73
CA VAL A 57 -8.54 23.62 -0.96
C VAL A 57 -8.72 23.07 -2.38
N GLU A 58 -7.99 23.59 -3.34
CA GLU A 58 -8.11 23.15 -4.72
C GLU A 58 -7.51 21.76 -4.95
N LEU A 59 -6.71 21.26 -4.03
CA LEU A 59 -6.14 19.91 -4.12
C LEU A 59 -6.88 18.89 -3.26
N ARG A 60 -7.89 19.33 -2.52
CA ARG A 60 -8.59 18.45 -1.58
C ARG A 60 -9.25 17.26 -2.28
N GLY A 61 -9.94 17.51 -3.38
CA GLY A 61 -10.60 16.45 -4.12
C GLY A 61 -9.61 15.39 -4.60
N ARG A 62 -8.47 15.84 -5.14
CA ARG A 62 -7.43 14.94 -5.60
C ARG A 62 -6.86 14.12 -4.45
N ALA A 63 -6.63 14.75 -3.31
CA ALA A 63 -6.11 14.07 -2.13
C ALA A 63 -7.10 13.03 -1.62
N GLU A 64 -8.39 13.34 -1.62
CA GLU A 64 -9.41 12.41 -1.18
C GLU A 64 -9.51 11.21 -2.11
N GLU A 65 -9.44 11.44 -3.41
CA GLU A 65 -9.45 10.34 -4.38
C GLU A 65 -8.25 9.44 -4.22
N LEU A 66 -7.08 10.03 -4.00
CA LEU A 66 -5.86 9.27 -3.80
C LEU A 66 -5.92 8.45 -2.52
N LEU A 67 -6.45 9.05 -1.46
CA LEU A 67 -6.61 8.34 -0.19
C LEU A 67 -7.57 7.16 -0.34
N ALA A 68 -8.67 7.35 -1.03
CA ALA A 68 -9.64 6.27 -1.27
C ALA A 68 -9.00 5.14 -2.09
N ALA A 69 -8.22 5.49 -3.11
CA ALA A 69 -7.55 4.49 -3.94
C ALA A 69 -6.49 3.73 -3.14
N THR A 70 -5.78 4.42 -2.25
CA THR A 70 -4.78 3.79 -1.39
C THR A 70 -5.43 2.81 -0.43
N ARG A 71 -6.56 3.21 0.17
CA ARG A 71 -7.29 2.34 1.09
C ARG A 71 -7.86 1.11 0.37
N ALA A 72 -8.32 1.29 -0.86
CA ALA A 72 -8.81 0.17 -1.65
C ALA A 72 -7.70 -0.83 -1.93
N LEU A 73 -6.50 -0.36 -2.26
CA LEU A 73 -5.37 -1.24 -2.49
C LEU A 73 -4.95 -1.95 -1.21
N GLU A 74 -4.92 -1.22 -0.09
CA GLU A 74 -4.60 -1.83 1.21
C GLU A 74 -5.59 -2.94 1.56
N GLY A 75 -6.87 -2.73 1.28
CA GLY A 75 -7.89 -3.74 1.49
C GLY A 75 -7.64 -4.98 0.64
N SER A 76 -7.30 -4.77 -0.63
CA SER A 76 -7.00 -5.88 -1.54
C SER A 76 -5.78 -6.68 -1.07
N VAL A 77 -4.75 -5.99 -0.62
CA VAL A 77 -3.54 -6.64 -0.09
C VAL A 77 -3.88 -7.44 1.16
N ALA A 78 -4.68 -6.86 2.07
CA ALA A 78 -5.08 -7.54 3.30
C ALA A 78 -5.89 -8.81 2.98
N GLU A 79 -6.80 -8.74 2.02
CA GLU A 79 -7.57 -9.90 1.61
C GLU A 79 -6.68 -10.98 1.00
N ALA A 80 -5.72 -10.59 0.17
CA ALA A 80 -4.80 -11.54 -0.45
C ALA A 80 -3.95 -12.24 0.61
N ARG A 81 -3.50 -11.48 1.62
CA ARG A 81 -2.72 -12.06 2.71
C ARG A 81 -3.55 -13.03 3.54
N ALA A 82 -4.79 -12.67 3.83
CA ALA A 82 -5.69 -13.55 4.58
C ALA A 82 -5.93 -14.85 3.79
N SER A 83 -6.13 -14.74 2.49
CA SER A 83 -6.33 -15.92 1.64
C SER A 83 -5.10 -16.80 1.62
N LEU A 84 -3.91 -16.20 1.57
CA LEU A 84 -2.66 -16.96 1.58
C LEU A 84 -2.49 -17.70 2.90
N VAL A 85 -2.77 -17.03 4.03
CA VAL A 85 -2.67 -17.65 5.34
C VAL A 85 -3.66 -18.83 5.42
N ALA A 86 -4.89 -18.64 4.95
CA ALA A 86 -5.88 -19.71 4.95
C ALA A 86 -5.43 -20.89 4.09
N ALA A 87 -4.84 -20.61 2.92
CA ALA A 87 -4.35 -21.68 2.04
C ALA A 87 -3.20 -22.44 2.68
N VAL A 88 -2.27 -21.75 3.35
CA VAL A 88 -1.16 -22.38 4.04
C VAL A 88 -1.67 -23.29 5.15
N ARG A 89 -2.62 -22.79 5.95
CA ARG A 89 -3.21 -23.58 7.03
C ARG A 89 -3.94 -24.80 6.51
N ALA A 90 -4.66 -24.65 5.39
CA ALA A 90 -5.35 -25.78 4.78
C ALA A 90 -4.34 -26.84 4.29
N ALA A 91 -3.25 -26.40 3.68
CA ALA A 91 -2.20 -27.30 3.22
C ALA A 91 -1.54 -28.02 4.39
N GLU A 92 -1.32 -27.31 5.50
CA GLU A 92 -0.74 -27.93 6.70
C GLU A 92 -1.69 -28.98 7.28
N ARG A 93 -2.98 -28.70 7.32
CA ARG A 93 -3.98 -29.66 7.80
C ARG A 93 -4.01 -30.91 6.90
N THR A 94 -3.96 -30.70 5.60
CA THR A 94 -3.94 -31.80 4.65
C THR A 94 -2.67 -32.64 4.83
N GLY A 95 -1.53 -31.99 5.01
CA GLY A 95 -0.27 -32.69 5.26
C GLY A 95 -0.31 -33.51 6.53
N ARG A 96 -0.88 -32.93 7.60
CA ARG A 96 -1.01 -33.69 8.87
C ARG A 96 -1.94 -34.88 8.73
N ARG A 97 -3.05 -34.73 8.00
CA ARG A 97 -3.96 -35.85 7.76
C ARG A 97 -3.29 -36.97 6.97
N ALA A 98 -2.52 -36.60 5.95
CA ALA A 98 -1.82 -37.55 5.15
C ALA A 98 -0.78 -38.31 5.99
N ALA A 99 -0.02 -37.60 6.83
CA ALA A 99 0.96 -38.21 7.71
C ALA A 99 0.30 -39.16 8.70
N ALA A 100 -0.80 -38.74 9.31
CA ALA A 100 -1.54 -39.59 10.24
C ALA A 100 -2.07 -40.84 9.58
N PHE A 101 -2.55 -40.70 8.34
CA PHE A 101 -3.05 -41.87 7.59
C PHE A 101 -1.94 -42.87 7.30
N VAL A 102 -0.79 -42.38 6.91
CA VAL A 102 0.38 -43.25 6.65
C VAL A 102 0.81 -43.93 7.93
N ASP A 103 0.88 -43.19 9.05
CA ASP A 103 1.27 -43.79 10.33
C ASP A 103 0.27 -44.82 10.77
N ALA A 104 -1.01 -44.59 10.57
CA ALA A 104 -2.04 -45.58 10.95
C ALA A 104 -1.93 -46.86 10.13
N ARG A 105 -1.39 -46.79 8.93
CA ARG A 105 -1.25 -47.95 8.08
C ARG A 105 0.05 -48.72 8.35
N ALA A 106 0.99 -48.06 8.97
CA ALA A 106 2.25 -48.68 9.29
C ALA A 106 2.11 -49.60 10.48
#